data_1e86acde4d7216f97294e60d989aa591
#
_entry.id   1e86acde4d7216f97294e60d989aa591
#
_cell.length_a   1.000
_cell.length_b   1.000
_cell.length_c   1.000
_cell.angle_alpha   90.00
_cell.angle_beta   90.00
_cell.angle_gamma   90.00
#
_symmetry.space_group_name_H-M   'P 1'
#
loop_
_entity.id
_entity.type
_entity.pdbx_description
1 polymer ?
#
loop_
_entity_poly.entity_id
_entity_poly.type
_entity_poly.pdbx_seq_one_letter_code
_entity_poly.pdbx_strand_id
1 'polypeptide(L)'
;MPSKNAWKVRSIGSTPAGEFFVTAALFSDSFHCDAVAAEPSQVRIYPKAVVLNALRTDPANAMSLLAHVAHQVIELRQRLELMKVRSAKERVMLYLDANAELDGCTVNLRGHLQDIASDLGLTREALYRTLASLERAGAIERAGPRILLKKSVGLR
;
A
#
# COMPACT_ATOMS: atom_id res chain seq x y z
N MET A 1 -31.39 -2.97 -12.88
CA MET A 1 -31.05 -4.35 -12.55
C MET A 1 -29.53 -4.44 -12.46
N PRO A 2 -28.91 -4.77 -11.30
CA PRO A 2 -27.46 -4.88 -11.23
C PRO A 2 -27.01 -6.17 -11.92
N SER A 3 -26.05 -6.01 -12.81
CA SER A 3 -25.37 -7.09 -13.53
C SER A 3 -24.71 -8.07 -12.55
N LYS A 4 -25.06 -9.37 -12.66
CA LYS A 4 -24.52 -10.47 -11.87
C LYS A 4 -23.13 -10.89 -12.35
N ASN A 5 -22.18 -10.00 -12.37
CA ASN A 5 -20.78 -10.37 -12.48
C ASN A 5 -20.09 -10.05 -11.13
N ALA A 6 -20.13 -11.02 -10.23
CA ALA A 6 -19.35 -11.01 -9.00
C ALA A 6 -17.87 -11.10 -9.37
N TRP A 7 -17.28 -10.01 -9.82
CA TRP A 7 -15.83 -9.86 -9.87
C TRP A 7 -15.36 -9.87 -8.42
N LYS A 8 -14.48 -10.82 -8.10
CA LYS A 8 -13.74 -10.76 -6.86
C LYS A 8 -13.03 -9.40 -6.83
N VAL A 9 -13.51 -8.49 -5.98
CA VAL A 9 -12.88 -7.20 -5.74
C VAL A 9 -11.48 -7.48 -5.21
N ARG A 10 -10.47 -7.36 -6.07
CA ARG A 10 -9.09 -7.29 -5.64
C ARG A 10 -8.88 -5.84 -5.24
N SER A 11 -8.59 -5.57 -3.98
CA SER A 11 -8.12 -4.27 -3.56
C SER A 11 -6.87 -3.92 -4.37
N ILE A 12 -6.94 -2.81 -5.12
CA ILE A 12 -5.81 -2.31 -5.92
C ILE A 12 -4.88 -1.46 -5.03
N GLY A 13 -5.38 -1.02 -3.87
CA GLY A 13 -4.67 -0.25 -2.88
C GLY A 13 -5.63 0.31 -1.83
N SER A 14 -5.13 0.73 -0.69
CA SER A 14 -5.83 1.51 0.31
C SER A 14 -5.28 2.93 0.36
N THR A 15 -6.16 3.90 0.60
CA THR A 15 -5.77 5.32 0.73
C THR A 15 -6.01 5.75 2.17
N PRO A 16 -4.98 6.22 2.87
CA PRO A 16 -5.09 6.74 4.22
C PRO A 16 -5.97 7.98 4.31
N ALA A 17 -6.37 8.33 5.54
CA ALA A 17 -7.11 9.56 5.79
C ALA A 17 -6.27 10.79 5.41
N GLY A 18 -6.91 11.74 4.73
CA GLY A 18 -6.28 12.99 4.31
C GLY A 18 -5.62 12.94 2.93
N GLU A 19 -5.60 11.78 2.26
CA GLU A 19 -5.03 11.64 0.93
C GLU A 19 -6.09 11.69 -0.18
N PHE A 20 -5.62 12.07 -1.37
CA PHE A 20 -6.43 12.01 -2.58
C PHE A 20 -6.39 10.61 -3.20
N PHE A 21 -7.53 10.14 -3.64
CA PHE A 21 -7.63 8.92 -4.43
C PHE A 21 -8.35 9.20 -5.76
N VAL A 22 -8.21 8.28 -6.72
CA VAL A 22 -8.82 8.41 -8.06
C VAL A 22 -8.32 9.63 -8.84
N THR A 23 -7.08 10.05 -8.63
CA THR A 23 -6.46 11.19 -9.30
C THR A 23 -6.49 11.08 -10.83
N ALA A 24 -6.44 9.86 -11.37
CA ALA A 24 -6.56 9.58 -12.80
C ALA A 24 -7.89 10.07 -13.41
N ALA A 25 -8.97 10.15 -12.62
CA ALA A 25 -10.26 10.65 -13.07
C ALA A 25 -10.26 12.14 -13.42
N LEU A 26 -9.27 12.91 -12.97
CA LEU A 26 -9.08 14.30 -13.38
C LEU A 26 -8.81 14.42 -14.89
N PHE A 27 -8.23 13.38 -15.50
CA PHE A 27 -7.81 13.35 -16.90
C PHE A 27 -8.55 12.28 -17.70
N SER A 28 -9.61 11.71 -17.17
CA SER A 28 -10.47 10.71 -17.80
C SER A 28 -11.94 11.11 -17.69
N ASP A 29 -12.77 10.61 -18.60
CA ASP A 29 -14.22 10.82 -18.58
C ASP A 29 -14.96 9.72 -17.80
N SER A 30 -14.24 8.73 -17.29
CA SER A 30 -14.79 7.63 -16.49
C SER A 30 -13.88 7.25 -15.34
N PHE A 31 -14.46 6.68 -14.31
CA PHE A 31 -13.71 6.01 -13.25
C PHE A 31 -13.29 4.62 -13.72
N HIS A 32 -12.05 4.25 -13.45
CA HIS A 32 -11.49 2.96 -13.85
C HIS A 32 -11.65 1.86 -12.79
N CYS A 33 -12.08 2.25 -11.57
CA CYS A 33 -12.29 1.33 -10.45
C CYS A 33 -13.37 1.87 -9.52
N ASP A 34 -13.91 0.98 -8.70
CA ASP A 34 -14.81 1.34 -7.61
C ASP A 34 -14.01 1.70 -6.37
N ALA A 35 -14.54 2.63 -5.57
CA ALA A 35 -14.02 2.95 -4.24
C ALA A 35 -14.95 2.35 -3.18
N VAL A 36 -14.39 1.57 -2.27
CA VAL A 36 -15.13 0.92 -1.19
C VAL A 36 -14.52 1.32 0.15
N ALA A 37 -15.33 1.85 1.06
CA ALA A 37 -14.87 2.17 2.40
C ALA A 37 -14.59 0.86 3.16
N ALA A 38 -13.35 0.68 3.64
CA ALA A 38 -12.96 -0.46 4.45
C ALA A 38 -13.46 -0.35 5.90
N GLU A 39 -13.70 0.87 6.35
CA GLU A 39 -14.23 1.23 7.67
C GLU A 39 -15.13 2.48 7.55
N PRO A 40 -15.96 2.81 8.55
CA PRO A 40 -16.77 4.01 8.54
C PRO A 40 -15.89 5.25 8.28
N SER A 41 -16.13 5.93 7.16
CA SER A 41 -15.24 6.98 6.65
C SER A 41 -16.05 8.18 6.16
N GLN A 42 -15.45 9.36 6.24
CA GLN A 42 -15.97 10.57 5.64
C GLN A 42 -15.14 10.90 4.39
N VAL A 43 -15.83 11.14 3.27
CA VAL A 43 -15.21 11.47 1.99
C VAL A 43 -15.63 12.87 1.57
N ARG A 44 -14.65 13.68 1.14
CA ARG A 44 -14.90 14.99 0.56
C ARG A 44 -14.81 14.88 -0.96
N ILE A 45 -15.88 15.25 -1.65
CA ILE A 45 -15.96 15.20 -3.11
C ILE A 45 -15.70 16.61 -3.66
N TYR A 46 -14.80 16.69 -4.62
CA TYR A 46 -14.48 17.93 -5.34
C TYR A 46 -14.91 17.82 -6.80
N PRO A 47 -15.67 18.79 -7.33
CA PRO A 47 -15.98 18.83 -8.77
C PRO A 47 -14.68 18.93 -9.60
N LYS A 48 -14.58 18.11 -10.64
CA LYS A 48 -13.41 18.05 -11.54
C LYS A 48 -12.99 19.43 -12.05
N ALA A 49 -13.95 20.26 -12.47
CA ALA A 49 -13.68 21.60 -12.99
C ALA A 49 -13.02 22.52 -11.93
N VAL A 50 -13.42 22.41 -10.66
CA VAL A 50 -12.85 23.20 -9.55
C VAL A 50 -11.40 22.80 -9.32
N VAL A 51 -11.11 21.50 -9.29
CA VAL A 51 -9.73 20.99 -9.10
C VAL A 51 -8.85 21.41 -10.27
N LEU A 52 -9.30 21.18 -11.50
CA LEU A 52 -8.53 21.56 -12.70
C LEU A 52 -8.27 23.09 -12.77
N ASN A 53 -9.24 23.90 -12.34
CA ASN A 53 -9.02 25.35 -12.28
C ASN A 53 -7.98 25.71 -11.22
N ALA A 54 -8.04 25.12 -10.02
CA ALA A 54 -7.05 25.34 -8.96
C ALA A 54 -5.63 24.96 -9.40
N LEU A 55 -5.48 23.87 -10.17
CA LEU A 55 -4.18 23.46 -10.73
C LEU A 55 -3.66 24.43 -11.82
N ARG A 56 -4.55 25.08 -12.55
CA ARG A 56 -4.17 26.06 -13.58
C ARG A 56 -3.82 27.44 -13.01
N THR A 57 -4.49 27.84 -11.95
CA THR A 57 -4.34 29.17 -11.37
C THR A 57 -3.23 29.27 -10.34
N ASP A 58 -2.84 28.15 -9.73
CA ASP A 58 -1.80 28.09 -8.72
C ASP A 58 -0.79 27.00 -9.02
N PRO A 59 0.43 27.36 -9.46
CA PRO A 59 1.52 26.40 -9.73
C PRO A 59 1.88 25.54 -8.51
N ALA A 60 1.72 26.03 -7.28
CA ALA A 60 2.02 25.26 -6.09
C ALA A 60 1.09 24.02 -5.95
N ASN A 61 -0.19 24.20 -6.28
CA ASN A 61 -1.14 23.09 -6.32
C ASN A 61 -0.77 22.06 -7.39
N ALA A 62 -0.34 22.50 -8.56
CA ALA A 62 0.11 21.62 -9.63
C ALA A 62 1.36 20.83 -9.22
N MET A 63 2.34 21.47 -8.59
CA MET A 63 3.54 20.83 -8.06
C MET A 63 3.23 19.82 -6.96
N SER A 64 2.29 20.13 -6.07
CA SER A 64 1.85 19.21 -5.02
C SER A 64 1.20 17.95 -5.61
N LEU A 65 0.34 18.11 -6.61
CA LEU A 65 -0.26 16.97 -7.31
C LEU A 65 0.79 16.15 -8.04
N LEU A 66 1.75 16.80 -8.71
CA LEU A 66 2.83 16.12 -9.43
C LEU A 66 3.69 15.29 -8.45
N ALA A 67 4.06 15.86 -7.30
CA ALA A 67 4.80 15.17 -6.27
C ALA A 67 4.02 13.94 -5.76
N HIS A 68 2.72 14.09 -5.50
CA HIS A 68 1.86 13.00 -5.08
C HIS A 68 1.83 11.86 -6.12
N VAL A 69 1.63 12.18 -7.39
CA VAL A 69 1.61 11.17 -8.47
C VAL A 69 2.99 10.52 -8.64
N ALA A 70 4.07 11.28 -8.51
CA ALA A 70 5.44 10.74 -8.56
C ALA A 70 5.68 9.73 -7.43
N HIS A 71 5.22 10.01 -6.21
CA HIS A 71 5.26 9.06 -5.09
C HIS A 71 4.49 7.79 -5.40
N GLN A 72 3.26 7.90 -5.92
CA GLN A 72 2.47 6.73 -6.33
C GLN A 72 3.21 5.85 -7.36
N VAL A 73 3.90 6.48 -8.32
CA VAL A 73 4.70 5.73 -9.33
C VAL A 73 5.87 4.99 -8.66
N ILE A 74 6.55 5.62 -7.71
CA ILE A 74 7.64 4.97 -6.96
C ILE A 74 7.12 3.77 -6.18
N GLU A 75 6.03 3.93 -5.45
CA GLU A 75 5.40 2.84 -4.68
C GLU A 75 4.96 1.68 -5.58
N LEU A 76 4.33 1.97 -6.72
CA LEU A 76 3.94 0.95 -7.69
C LEU A 76 5.15 0.19 -8.24
N ARG A 77 6.25 0.88 -8.54
CA ARG A 77 7.50 0.24 -8.97
C ARG A 77 8.06 -0.69 -7.89
N GLN A 78 8.10 -0.23 -6.64
CA GLN A 78 8.56 -1.05 -5.52
C GLN A 78 7.71 -2.32 -5.35
N ARG A 79 6.38 -2.19 -5.44
CA ARG A 79 5.46 -3.34 -5.42
C ARG A 79 5.73 -4.32 -6.57
N LEU A 80 5.96 -3.81 -7.78
CA LEU A 80 6.28 -4.64 -8.94
C LEU A 80 7.62 -5.39 -8.75
N GLU A 81 8.63 -4.74 -8.20
CA GLU A 81 9.91 -5.40 -7.90
C GLU A 81 9.75 -6.50 -6.84
N LEU A 82 8.98 -6.23 -5.78
CA LEU A 82 8.66 -7.25 -4.78
C LEU A 82 7.93 -8.46 -5.38
N MET A 83 7.05 -8.24 -6.35
CA MET A 83 6.33 -9.35 -7.02
C MET A 83 7.24 -10.25 -7.86
N LYS A 84 8.41 -9.77 -8.31
CA LYS A 84 9.39 -10.59 -9.04
C LYS A 84 10.09 -11.61 -8.13
N VAL A 85 10.11 -11.35 -6.83
CA VAL A 85 10.71 -12.26 -5.84
C VAL A 85 9.77 -13.46 -5.64
N ARG A 86 10.23 -14.65 -6.00
CA ARG A 86 9.41 -15.88 -5.96
C ARG A 86 9.07 -16.34 -4.53
N SER A 87 10.02 -16.19 -3.61
CA SER A 87 9.86 -16.63 -2.22
C SER A 87 8.99 -15.66 -1.42
N ALA A 88 7.88 -16.16 -0.87
CA ALA A 88 7.04 -15.39 0.04
C ALA A 88 7.80 -14.89 1.28
N LYS A 89 8.72 -15.71 1.81
CA LYS A 89 9.56 -15.33 2.95
C LYS A 89 10.46 -14.15 2.62
N GLU A 90 11.11 -14.22 1.48
CA GLU A 90 12.03 -13.17 1.01
C GLU A 90 11.26 -11.87 0.73
N ARG A 91 10.09 -11.93 0.08
CA ARG A 91 9.22 -10.75 -0.11
C ARG A 91 8.81 -10.11 1.19
N VAL A 92 8.40 -10.91 2.19
CA VAL A 92 8.02 -10.41 3.50
C VAL A 92 9.22 -9.78 4.21
N MET A 93 10.40 -10.40 4.15
CA MET A 93 11.62 -9.83 4.74
C MET A 93 12.01 -8.51 4.10
N LEU A 94 12.04 -8.43 2.76
CA LEU A 94 12.31 -7.18 2.02
C LEU A 94 11.31 -6.07 2.36
N TYR A 95 10.04 -6.41 2.50
CA TYR A 95 9.02 -5.46 2.94
C TYR A 95 9.28 -4.96 4.36
N LEU A 96 9.61 -5.86 5.29
CA LEU A 96 9.89 -5.50 6.67
C LEU A 96 11.15 -4.63 6.76
N ASP A 97 12.23 -4.98 6.06
CA ASP A 97 13.46 -4.20 6.00
C ASP A 97 13.21 -2.77 5.45
N ALA A 98 12.42 -2.66 4.38
CA ALA A 98 12.07 -1.37 3.77
C ALA A 98 11.19 -0.48 4.65
N ASN A 99 10.43 -1.07 5.58
CA ASN A 99 9.54 -0.35 6.50
C ASN A 99 10.08 -0.29 7.94
N ALA A 100 11.35 -0.63 8.14
CA ALA A 100 12.00 -0.51 9.45
C ALA A 100 12.15 0.95 9.84
N GLU A 101 11.97 1.23 11.13
CA GLU A 101 12.18 2.55 11.71
C GLU A 101 13.67 2.93 11.66
N LEU A 102 14.00 4.13 12.14
CA LEU A 102 15.38 4.63 12.15
C LEU A 102 16.37 3.72 12.90
N ASP A 103 15.88 2.87 13.79
CA ASP A 103 16.69 1.85 14.51
C ASP A 103 17.09 0.69 13.60
N GLY A 104 16.48 0.59 12.40
CA GLY A 104 16.70 -0.46 11.41
C GLY A 104 16.29 -1.85 11.87
N CYS A 105 15.50 -1.96 12.93
CA CYS A 105 15.09 -3.22 13.54
C CYS A 105 13.59 -3.29 13.84
N THR A 106 12.96 -2.17 14.19
CA THR A 106 11.54 -2.13 14.55
C THR A 106 10.68 -1.82 13.34
N VAL A 107 9.66 -2.62 13.09
CA VAL A 107 8.64 -2.38 12.07
C VAL A 107 7.28 -2.27 12.75
N ASN A 108 6.64 -1.11 12.64
CA ASN A 108 5.25 -0.94 13.03
C ASN A 108 4.35 -1.27 11.83
N LEU A 109 3.59 -2.35 11.92
CA LEU A 109 2.63 -2.70 10.89
C LEU A 109 1.48 -1.68 10.92
N ARG A 110 1.49 -0.75 9.96
CA ARG A 110 0.43 0.24 9.77
C ARG A 110 -0.67 -0.33 8.88
N GLY A 111 -1.93 -0.14 9.27
CA GLY A 111 -3.08 -0.60 8.51
C GLY A 111 -3.45 -2.07 8.78
N HIS A 112 -4.34 -2.59 7.93
CA HIS A 112 -4.80 -3.97 8.08
C HIS A 112 -3.81 -4.95 7.44
N LEU A 113 -3.56 -6.08 8.09
CA LEU A 113 -2.71 -7.16 7.54
C LEU A 113 -3.20 -7.68 6.18
N GLN A 114 -4.48 -7.46 5.86
CA GLN A 114 -5.05 -7.76 4.55
C GLN A 114 -4.43 -6.89 3.45
N ASP A 115 -4.21 -5.61 3.73
CA ASP A 115 -3.64 -4.66 2.77
C ASP A 115 -2.16 -5.00 2.52
N ILE A 116 -1.41 -5.26 3.59
CA ILE A 116 -0.02 -5.72 3.51
C ILE A 116 0.08 -7.02 2.72
N ALA A 117 -0.81 -7.98 2.95
CA ALA A 117 -0.84 -9.21 2.18
C ALA A 117 -1.08 -8.94 0.69
N SER A 118 -2.04 -8.06 0.38
CA SER A 118 -2.35 -7.64 -0.99
C SER A 118 -1.16 -6.99 -1.68
N ASP A 119 -0.47 -6.08 -0.98
CA ASP A 119 0.72 -5.38 -1.48
C ASP A 119 1.87 -6.35 -1.80
N LEU A 120 1.97 -7.42 -1.02
CA LEU A 120 2.96 -8.49 -1.22
C LEU A 120 2.51 -9.57 -2.23
N GLY A 121 1.29 -9.45 -2.81
CA GLY A 121 0.73 -10.48 -3.68
C GLY A 121 0.49 -11.80 -2.96
N LEU A 122 0.13 -11.76 -1.68
CA LEU A 122 -0.16 -12.91 -0.83
C LEU A 122 -1.63 -12.90 -0.40
N THR A 123 -2.15 -14.07 -0.04
CA THR A 123 -3.39 -14.11 0.76
C THR A 123 -3.06 -13.78 2.21
N ARG A 124 -4.06 -13.36 2.99
CA ARG A 124 -3.91 -13.10 4.42
C ARG A 124 -3.33 -14.34 5.16
N GLU A 125 -3.84 -15.52 4.84
CA GLU A 125 -3.39 -16.78 5.42
C GLU A 125 -1.95 -17.11 5.05
N ALA A 126 -1.54 -16.81 3.80
CA ALA A 126 -0.16 -17.00 3.36
C ALA A 126 0.79 -16.05 4.09
N LEU A 127 0.39 -14.79 4.29
CA LEU A 127 1.17 -13.83 5.09
C LEU A 127 1.33 -14.32 6.53
N TYR A 128 0.24 -14.73 7.20
CA TYR A 128 0.31 -15.24 8.57
C TYR A 128 1.22 -16.47 8.70
N ARG A 129 1.12 -17.43 7.78
CA ARG A 129 1.99 -18.61 7.75
C ARG A 129 3.45 -18.23 7.55
N THR A 130 3.70 -17.23 6.69
CA THR A 130 5.05 -16.76 6.41
C THR A 130 5.66 -16.07 7.63
N LEU A 131 4.93 -15.16 8.28
CA LEU A 131 5.36 -14.51 9.51
C LEU A 131 5.65 -15.52 10.63
N ALA A 132 4.76 -16.50 10.84
CA ALA A 132 4.97 -17.55 11.83
C ALA A 132 6.19 -18.44 11.49
N SER A 133 6.49 -18.64 10.20
CA SER A 133 7.68 -19.38 9.78
C SER A 133 8.96 -18.58 10.01
N LEU A 134 8.95 -17.27 9.76
CA LEU A 134 10.09 -16.38 10.02
C LEU A 134 10.37 -16.25 11.52
N GLU A 135 9.33 -16.19 12.34
CA GLU A 135 9.44 -16.15 13.80
C GLU A 135 10.04 -17.45 14.35
N ARG A 136 9.57 -18.61 13.90
CA ARG A 136 10.15 -19.92 14.29
C ARG A 136 11.61 -20.07 13.83
N ALA A 137 11.98 -19.45 12.72
CA ALA A 137 13.36 -19.42 12.25
C ALA A 137 14.24 -18.41 13.01
N GLY A 138 13.65 -17.63 13.96
CA GLY A 138 14.37 -16.62 14.71
C GLY A 138 14.74 -15.37 13.91
N ALA A 139 14.21 -15.19 12.70
CA ALA A 139 14.48 -14.03 11.86
C ALA A 139 13.72 -12.78 12.31
N ILE A 140 12.56 -12.97 12.91
CA ILE A 140 11.72 -11.90 13.46
C ILE A 140 11.18 -12.30 14.83
N GLU A 141 10.73 -11.30 15.58
CA GLU A 141 9.94 -11.46 16.81
C GLU A 141 8.71 -10.58 16.73
N ARG A 142 7.52 -11.14 17.03
CA ARG A 142 6.26 -10.40 16.99
C ARG A 142 5.85 -9.97 18.38
N ALA A 143 5.63 -8.66 18.57
CA ALA A 143 5.16 -8.06 19.81
C ALA A 143 3.90 -7.22 19.51
N GLY A 144 2.74 -7.89 19.41
CA GLY A 144 1.49 -7.26 19.00
C GLY A 144 1.56 -6.68 17.56
N PRO A 145 1.34 -5.37 17.38
CA PRO A 145 1.43 -4.73 16.05
C PRO A 145 2.87 -4.47 15.60
N ARG A 146 3.86 -4.71 16.47
CA ARG A 146 5.27 -4.51 16.18
C ARG A 146 5.95 -5.79 15.79
N ILE A 147 6.86 -5.70 14.83
CA ILE A 147 7.77 -6.77 14.45
C ILE A 147 9.19 -6.27 14.69
N LEU A 148 9.98 -7.06 15.41
CA LEU A 148 11.40 -6.82 15.60
C LEU A 148 12.19 -7.72 14.65
N LEU A 149 13.01 -7.10 13.81
CA LEU A 149 13.93 -7.80 12.92
C LEU A 149 15.14 -8.24 13.75
N LYS A 150 15.38 -9.53 13.81
CA LYS A 150 16.61 -10.07 14.40
C LYS A 150 17.66 -10.07 13.29
N LYS A 151 18.57 -9.08 13.32
CA LYS A 151 19.71 -9.08 12.40
C LYS A 151 20.44 -10.39 12.58
N SER A 152 20.37 -11.27 11.58
CA SER A 152 21.36 -12.33 11.49
C SER A 152 22.72 -11.65 11.29
N VAL A 153 23.59 -11.80 12.27
CA VAL A 153 25.01 -11.42 12.16
C VAL A 153 25.57 -12.21 10.97
N GLY A 154 25.78 -11.54 9.83
CA GLY A 154 26.51 -12.07 8.71
C GLY A 154 25.71 -12.30 7.45
N LEU A 155 25.64 -11.26 6.64
CA LEU A 155 25.85 -11.37 5.19
C LEU A 155 26.36 -9.99 4.73
N ARG A 156 27.66 -9.87 4.68
CA ARG A 156 28.35 -8.87 3.86
C ARG A 156 28.31 -9.32 2.41
#